data_084b8bad2edaf15eadf91c683e52a197
#
_entry.id   084b8bad2edaf15eadf91c683e52a197
#
_cell.length_a   1.000
_cell.length_b   1.000
_cell.length_c   1.000
_cell.angle_alpha   90.00
_cell.angle_beta   90.00
_cell.angle_gamma   90.00
#
_symmetry.space_group_name_H-M   'P 1'
#
loop_
_entity.id
_entity.type
_entity.pdbx_description
1 polymer ?
#
loop_
_entity_poly.entity_id
_entity_poly.type
_entity_poly.pdbx_seq_one_letter_code
_entity_poly.pdbx_strand_id
1 'polypeptide(L)'
;MFAVFSKVWSLFAAPITLLLIAQFLAPEVQGFYYTFLSLIALQSFVGLGFSIVITQFASHEWANLSLDDAGFISGDERARLRLISLGRLVFKWYAWASAVFVLLVGAGGYLFLSQSPEPGISWKVPWFSLVVVAGLQFWVLPFLSLLEGCNQVHTIYRFRFIQGIVGSLAIWLTLFLDFGLWMAVAGLGMGLFCSLYLLLVFYKNFFQPFFTIKPKEGIQWREEIWPMQWRLALGGSLSYFVVSIYTPILFHYHGPVVAGQMGMTWQLVSALGSLAMAWVATKVPRFGILIAQKNYAELDRFFFRNSGISMGVISLGAVLLWLLVYGLNYFEHPLAQRMLSPLPFGLFIAGTVLGQITQCQAAYLRAHKKEPFLVYGLVHGFSNGIVVWFLGSRYGAIGASAGYLLVKSLVAVPLCSYIWIKCRKKWHADEVY
;
A
#
# COMPACT_ATOMS: atom_id res chain seq x y z
N MET A 1 7.39 18.84 5.20
CA MET A 1 7.93 19.30 3.90
C MET A 1 8.25 18.12 2.98
N PHE A 2 9.20 17.24 3.29
CA PHE A 2 9.59 16.11 2.42
C PHE A 2 8.48 15.10 2.10
N ALA A 3 7.54 14.85 3.02
CA ALA A 3 6.39 14.00 2.74
C ALA A 3 5.49 14.56 1.61
N VAL A 4 5.38 15.89 1.52
CA VAL A 4 4.65 16.55 0.43
C VAL A 4 5.43 16.44 -0.88
N PHE A 5 6.73 16.71 -0.85
CA PHE A 5 7.59 16.57 -2.04
C PHE A 5 7.59 15.15 -2.60
N SER A 6 7.61 14.13 -1.74
CA SER A 6 7.51 12.73 -2.17
C SER A 6 6.19 12.45 -2.90
N LYS A 7 5.06 12.98 -2.39
CA LYS A 7 3.76 12.86 -3.07
C LYS A 7 3.71 13.61 -4.39
N VAL A 8 4.24 14.83 -4.43
CA VAL A 8 4.31 15.63 -5.67
C VAL A 8 5.15 14.90 -6.71
N TRP A 9 6.33 14.39 -6.32
CA TRP A 9 7.17 13.60 -7.23
C TRP A 9 6.42 12.39 -7.78
N SER A 10 5.75 11.61 -6.93
CA SER A 10 5.02 10.43 -7.38
C SER A 10 3.90 10.75 -8.36
N LEU A 11 3.26 11.93 -8.24
CA LEU A 11 2.23 12.39 -9.17
C LEU A 11 2.79 12.70 -10.58
N PHE A 12 4.04 13.16 -10.66
CA PHE A 12 4.72 13.39 -11.95
C PHE A 12 5.36 12.10 -12.49
N ALA A 13 6.02 11.34 -11.63
CA ALA A 13 6.75 10.14 -12.03
C ALA A 13 5.83 9.00 -12.48
N ALA A 14 4.63 8.85 -11.88
CA ALA A 14 3.73 7.76 -12.22
C ALA A 14 3.20 7.82 -13.68
N PRO A 15 2.67 8.96 -14.18
CA PRO A 15 2.27 9.06 -15.59
C PRO A 15 3.43 8.84 -16.58
N ILE A 16 4.61 9.38 -16.27
CA ILE A 16 5.80 9.18 -17.10
C ILE A 16 6.16 7.70 -17.17
N THR A 17 6.19 7.02 -16.02
CA THR A 17 6.49 5.59 -15.95
C THR A 17 5.46 4.77 -16.73
N LEU A 18 4.16 5.10 -16.65
CA LEU A 18 3.11 4.42 -17.40
C LEU A 18 3.28 4.58 -18.92
N LEU A 19 3.61 5.79 -19.39
CA LEU A 19 3.87 6.05 -20.80
C LEU A 19 5.11 5.29 -21.28
N LEU A 20 6.19 5.27 -20.50
CA LEU A 20 7.39 4.52 -20.85
C LEU A 20 7.14 3.01 -20.87
N ILE A 21 6.38 2.45 -19.90
CA ILE A 21 5.95 1.06 -19.91
C ILE A 21 5.19 0.75 -21.21
N ALA A 22 4.22 1.60 -21.57
CA ALA A 22 3.42 1.40 -22.77
C ALA A 22 4.25 1.50 -24.06
N GLN A 23 5.31 2.29 -24.05
CA GLN A 23 6.17 2.50 -25.23
C GLN A 23 7.24 1.41 -25.39
N PHE A 24 7.89 1.01 -24.29
CA PHE A 24 9.08 0.14 -24.34
C PHE A 24 8.81 -1.34 -24.04
N LEU A 25 7.71 -1.68 -23.33
CA LEU A 25 7.39 -3.09 -23.08
C LEU A 25 6.42 -3.65 -24.12
N ALA A 26 6.58 -4.91 -24.50
CA ALA A 26 5.54 -5.67 -25.18
C ALA A 26 4.31 -5.87 -24.23
N PRO A 27 3.07 -6.01 -24.74
CA PRO A 27 1.88 -6.19 -23.89
C PRO A 27 1.97 -7.39 -22.94
N GLU A 28 2.57 -8.47 -23.38
CA GLU A 28 2.78 -9.69 -22.60
C GLU A 28 3.77 -9.45 -21.45
N VAL A 29 4.88 -8.74 -21.74
CA VAL A 29 5.89 -8.38 -20.74
C VAL A 29 5.31 -7.44 -19.68
N GLN A 30 4.45 -6.51 -20.09
CA GLN A 30 3.67 -5.66 -19.20
C GLN A 30 2.80 -6.50 -18.25
N GLY A 31 2.19 -7.58 -18.76
CA GLY A 31 1.40 -8.53 -17.96
C GLY A 31 2.22 -9.23 -16.89
N PHE A 32 3.39 -9.73 -17.25
CA PHE A 32 4.33 -10.31 -16.28
C PHE A 32 4.75 -9.29 -15.22
N TYR A 33 5.08 -8.07 -15.62
CA TYR A 33 5.45 -6.99 -14.70
C TYR A 33 4.37 -6.73 -13.62
N TYR A 34 3.12 -6.50 -14.02
CA TYR A 34 2.04 -6.25 -13.06
C TYR A 34 1.69 -7.48 -12.23
N THR A 35 1.82 -8.68 -12.80
CA THR A 35 1.65 -9.94 -12.07
C THR A 35 2.74 -10.12 -11.02
N PHE A 36 3.99 -9.81 -11.34
CA PHE A 36 5.10 -9.79 -10.38
C PHE A 36 4.78 -8.89 -9.18
N LEU A 37 4.34 -7.65 -9.43
CA LEU A 37 3.99 -6.72 -8.37
C LEU A 37 2.83 -7.23 -7.51
N SER A 38 1.83 -7.86 -8.13
CA SER A 38 0.69 -8.43 -7.41
C SER A 38 1.09 -9.65 -6.55
N LEU A 39 1.99 -10.49 -7.03
CA LEU A 39 2.52 -11.62 -6.25
C LEU A 39 3.41 -11.15 -5.10
N ILE A 40 4.25 -10.12 -5.31
CA ILE A 40 5.05 -9.52 -4.23
C ILE A 40 4.15 -8.89 -3.15
N ALA A 41 2.97 -8.37 -3.51
CA ALA A 41 2.02 -7.83 -2.53
C ALA A 41 1.50 -8.87 -1.51
N LEU A 42 1.70 -10.19 -1.75
CA LEU A 42 1.46 -11.26 -0.77
C LEU A 42 2.29 -11.09 0.51
N GLN A 43 3.34 -10.26 0.50
CA GLN A 43 4.05 -9.89 1.73
C GLN A 43 3.15 -9.31 2.82
N SER A 44 1.98 -8.75 2.46
CA SER A 44 1.00 -8.22 3.43
C SER A 44 0.49 -9.30 4.38
N PHE A 45 0.41 -10.57 3.94
CA PHE A 45 0.04 -11.71 4.79
C PHE A 45 1.11 -12.08 5.81
N VAL A 46 2.37 -11.86 5.46
CA VAL A 46 3.51 -12.19 6.32
C VAL A 46 3.88 -11.03 7.24
N GLY A 47 3.66 -9.80 6.78
CA GLY A 47 3.95 -8.56 7.50
C GLY A 47 3.07 -8.31 8.71
N LEU A 48 1.87 -8.89 8.77
CA LEU A 48 0.95 -8.88 9.92
C LEU A 48 0.73 -7.49 10.55
N GLY A 49 0.83 -6.41 9.78
CA GLY A 49 0.64 -5.04 10.29
C GLY A 49 1.67 -4.58 11.33
N PHE A 50 2.78 -5.30 11.51
CA PHE A 50 3.77 -5.06 12.55
C PHE A 50 4.40 -3.67 12.49
N SER A 51 4.56 -3.08 11.31
CA SER A 51 5.17 -1.75 11.17
C SER A 51 4.48 -0.68 12.01
N ILE A 52 3.14 -0.70 12.05
CA ILE A 52 2.34 0.25 12.86
C ILE A 52 2.59 0.01 14.34
N VAL A 53 2.61 -1.26 14.75
CA VAL A 53 2.86 -1.66 16.14
C VAL A 53 4.25 -1.20 16.58
N ILE A 54 5.28 -1.49 15.77
CA ILE A 54 6.67 -1.08 16.04
C ILE A 54 6.75 0.43 16.27
N THR A 55 6.18 1.22 15.35
CA THR A 55 6.21 2.68 15.45
C THR A 55 5.54 3.18 16.73
N GLN A 56 4.39 2.60 17.11
CA GLN A 56 3.68 3.01 18.33
C GLN A 56 4.44 2.65 19.61
N PHE A 57 4.89 1.40 19.73
CA PHE A 57 5.65 0.98 20.91
C PHE A 57 6.99 1.71 21.02
N ALA A 58 7.71 1.87 19.93
CA ALA A 58 8.95 2.64 19.91
C ALA A 58 8.74 4.09 20.34
N SER A 59 7.65 4.74 19.92
CA SER A 59 7.36 6.13 20.30
C SER A 59 7.09 6.29 21.81
N HIS A 60 6.48 5.30 22.44
CA HIS A 60 6.26 5.31 23.90
C HIS A 60 7.58 5.23 24.67
N GLU A 61 8.47 4.32 24.30
CA GLU A 61 9.77 4.20 24.95
C GLU A 61 10.66 5.41 24.66
N TRP A 62 10.54 5.98 23.44
CA TRP A 62 11.32 7.14 23.01
C TRP A 62 11.00 8.44 23.77
N ALA A 63 9.85 8.51 24.45
CA ALA A 63 9.48 9.68 25.24
C ALA A 63 10.51 10.04 26.33
N ASN A 64 11.27 9.04 26.81
CA ASN A 64 12.30 9.19 27.85
C ASN A 64 13.74 9.00 27.29
N LEU A 65 13.89 9.01 25.97
CA LEU A 65 15.15 8.75 25.27
C LEU A 65 15.47 9.88 24.28
N SER A 66 16.75 9.99 23.96
CA SER A 66 17.26 10.93 22.96
C SER A 66 18.47 10.33 22.24
N LEU A 67 18.91 10.99 21.15
CA LEU A 67 20.23 10.71 20.58
C LEU A 67 21.26 11.64 21.19
N ASP A 68 22.42 11.09 21.50
CA ASP A 68 23.61 11.90 21.80
C ASP A 68 24.26 12.43 20.50
N ASP A 69 25.30 13.27 20.65
CA ASP A 69 26.02 13.86 19.51
C ASP A 69 26.72 12.82 18.63
N ALA A 70 27.01 11.64 19.17
CA ALA A 70 27.61 10.52 18.45
C ALA A 70 26.57 9.60 17.78
N GLY A 71 25.27 9.86 18.00
CA GLY A 71 24.16 9.10 17.42
C GLY A 71 23.81 7.82 18.21
N PHE A 72 24.27 7.67 19.44
CA PHE A 72 23.85 6.59 20.33
C PHE A 72 22.58 6.96 21.10
N ILE A 73 21.84 5.92 21.53
CA ILE A 73 20.63 6.09 22.34
C ILE A 73 21.05 6.38 23.78
N SER A 74 20.63 7.54 24.30
CA SER A 74 20.85 8.01 25.67
C SER A 74 19.51 8.29 26.35
N GLY A 75 19.50 8.31 27.70
CA GLY A 75 18.32 8.57 28.52
C GLY A 75 18.04 7.48 29.53
N ASP A 76 16.77 7.23 29.84
CA ASP A 76 16.37 6.23 30.84
C ASP A 76 16.80 4.82 30.44
N GLU A 77 17.53 4.15 31.35
CA GLU A 77 18.10 2.82 31.10
C GLU A 77 17.01 1.76 30.87
N ARG A 78 15.90 1.84 31.58
CA ARG A 78 14.78 0.90 31.46
C ARG A 78 14.10 1.05 30.11
N ALA A 79 13.78 2.26 29.70
CA ALA A 79 13.18 2.56 28.39
C ALA A 79 14.12 2.12 27.25
N ARG A 80 15.45 2.34 27.41
CA ARG A 80 16.47 1.92 26.45
C ARG A 80 16.48 0.40 26.28
N LEU A 81 16.50 -0.37 27.40
CA LEU A 81 16.50 -1.83 27.36
C LEU A 81 15.20 -2.39 26.76
N ARG A 82 14.04 -1.79 27.05
CA ARG A 82 12.75 -2.16 26.45
C ARG A 82 12.74 -1.91 24.95
N LEU A 83 13.22 -0.75 24.49
CA LEU A 83 13.35 -0.43 23.06
C LEU A 83 14.28 -1.44 22.35
N ILE A 84 15.43 -1.77 22.95
CA ILE A 84 16.37 -2.77 22.41
C ILE A 84 15.70 -4.15 22.35
N SER A 85 14.93 -4.54 23.38
CA SER A 85 14.18 -5.80 23.41
C SER A 85 13.18 -5.88 22.26
N LEU A 86 12.39 -4.81 22.07
CA LEU A 86 11.45 -4.69 20.94
C LEU A 86 12.16 -4.87 19.59
N GLY A 87 13.24 -4.11 19.37
CA GLY A 87 13.99 -4.16 18.11
C GLY A 87 14.53 -5.56 17.83
N ARG A 88 15.17 -6.21 18.82
CA ARG A 88 15.70 -7.59 18.67
C ARG A 88 14.61 -8.61 18.31
N LEU A 89 13.45 -8.50 18.96
CA LEU A 89 12.31 -9.39 18.69
C LEU A 89 11.84 -9.21 17.24
N VAL A 90 11.59 -7.97 16.84
CA VAL A 90 11.03 -7.69 15.50
C VAL A 90 12.05 -7.96 14.38
N PHE A 91 13.35 -7.70 14.59
CA PHE A 91 14.38 -7.99 13.59
C PHE A 91 14.51 -9.49 13.35
N LYS A 92 14.45 -10.32 14.39
CA LYS A 92 14.45 -11.79 14.25
C LYS A 92 13.18 -12.28 13.55
N TRP A 93 12.02 -11.76 13.95
CA TRP A 93 10.76 -12.11 13.32
C TRP A 93 10.77 -11.80 11.81
N TYR A 94 11.17 -10.57 11.45
CA TYR A 94 11.20 -10.18 10.05
C TYR A 94 12.27 -10.90 9.23
N ALA A 95 13.40 -11.29 9.83
CA ALA A 95 14.39 -12.13 9.16
C ALA A 95 13.79 -13.50 8.79
N TRP A 96 13.09 -14.13 9.74
CA TRP A 96 12.39 -15.40 9.52
C TRP A 96 11.25 -15.24 8.51
N ALA A 97 10.41 -14.25 8.71
CA ALA A 97 9.28 -13.93 7.84
C ALA A 97 9.72 -13.62 6.41
N SER A 98 10.84 -12.89 6.24
CA SER A 98 11.46 -12.62 4.95
C SER A 98 11.97 -13.90 4.26
N ALA A 99 12.64 -14.77 4.99
CA ALA A 99 13.09 -16.05 4.43
C ALA A 99 11.90 -16.92 3.97
N VAL A 100 10.88 -17.04 4.80
CA VAL A 100 9.63 -17.75 4.46
C VAL A 100 8.94 -17.11 3.24
N PHE A 101 8.87 -15.80 3.20
CA PHE A 101 8.31 -15.04 2.06
C PHE A 101 9.08 -15.37 0.77
N VAL A 102 10.42 -15.28 0.80
CA VAL A 102 11.26 -15.57 -0.39
C VAL A 102 11.05 -16.99 -0.87
N LEU A 103 11.00 -17.97 0.04
CA LEU A 103 10.80 -19.37 -0.32
C LEU A 103 9.40 -19.64 -0.87
N LEU A 104 8.36 -19.23 -0.16
CA LEU A 104 6.97 -19.52 -0.54
C LEU A 104 6.54 -18.72 -1.77
N VAL A 105 6.81 -17.42 -1.82
CA VAL A 105 6.43 -16.59 -2.96
C VAL A 105 7.36 -16.85 -4.16
N GLY A 106 8.64 -17.13 -3.92
CA GLY A 106 9.57 -17.52 -4.98
C GLY A 106 9.13 -18.81 -5.68
N ALA A 107 8.90 -19.87 -4.92
CA ALA A 107 8.47 -21.16 -5.46
C ALA A 107 7.03 -21.11 -5.98
N GLY A 108 6.09 -20.56 -5.21
CA GLY A 108 4.68 -20.45 -5.60
C GLY A 108 4.48 -19.58 -6.84
N GLY A 109 5.18 -18.44 -6.92
CA GLY A 109 5.13 -17.58 -8.09
C GLY A 109 5.80 -18.22 -9.31
N TYR A 110 6.89 -18.96 -9.14
CA TYR A 110 7.49 -19.74 -10.23
C TYR A 110 6.48 -20.76 -10.78
N LEU A 111 5.82 -21.55 -9.93
CA LEU A 111 4.81 -22.52 -10.34
C LEU A 111 3.63 -21.82 -11.03
N PHE A 112 3.17 -20.71 -10.49
CA PHE A 112 2.07 -19.94 -11.04
C PHE A 112 2.39 -19.39 -12.44
N LEU A 113 3.53 -18.71 -12.59
CA LEU A 113 3.95 -18.09 -13.85
C LEU A 113 4.30 -19.14 -14.93
N SER A 114 4.74 -20.33 -14.53
CA SER A 114 5.05 -21.42 -15.44
C SER A 114 3.81 -22.04 -16.10
N GLN A 115 2.61 -21.79 -15.57
CA GLN A 115 1.35 -22.29 -16.16
C GLN A 115 0.91 -21.53 -17.42
N SER A 116 1.48 -20.34 -17.65
CA SER A 116 1.24 -19.55 -18.85
C SER A 116 2.56 -19.32 -19.59
N PRO A 117 3.07 -20.35 -20.28
CA PRO A 117 4.34 -20.24 -20.98
C PRO A 117 4.19 -19.31 -22.20
N GLU A 118 4.92 -18.20 -22.17
CA GLU A 118 5.04 -17.29 -23.32
C GLU A 118 6.41 -17.50 -23.96
N PRO A 119 6.47 -18.05 -25.19
CA PRO A 119 7.73 -18.24 -25.90
C PRO A 119 8.44 -16.89 -26.11
N GLY A 120 9.70 -16.81 -25.68
CA GLY A 120 10.54 -15.62 -25.88
C GLY A 120 10.59 -14.65 -24.68
N ILE A 121 9.81 -14.83 -23.62
CA ILE A 121 9.90 -13.97 -22.43
C ILE A 121 10.82 -14.61 -21.38
N SER A 122 11.96 -13.98 -21.14
CA SER A 122 12.93 -14.40 -20.11
C SER A 122 12.51 -13.86 -18.72
N TRP A 123 11.46 -14.43 -18.13
CA TRP A 123 10.89 -13.95 -16.85
C TRP A 123 11.52 -14.57 -15.60
N LYS A 124 12.15 -15.75 -15.69
CA LYS A 124 12.60 -16.54 -14.53
C LYS A 124 13.63 -15.80 -13.67
N VAL A 125 14.71 -15.32 -14.29
CA VAL A 125 15.78 -14.64 -13.56
C VAL A 125 15.31 -13.32 -12.96
N PRO A 126 14.61 -12.42 -13.69
CA PRO A 126 14.00 -11.25 -13.10
C PRO A 126 13.05 -11.57 -11.93
N TRP A 127 12.25 -12.64 -12.02
CA TRP A 127 11.35 -13.06 -10.96
C TRP A 127 12.09 -13.39 -9.65
N PHE A 128 13.04 -14.32 -9.70
CA PHE A 128 13.78 -14.69 -8.49
C PHE A 128 14.60 -13.53 -7.92
N SER A 129 15.21 -12.72 -8.78
CA SER A 129 15.91 -11.51 -8.34
C SER A 129 14.98 -10.55 -7.63
N LEU A 130 13.77 -10.33 -8.18
CA LEU A 130 12.76 -9.46 -7.60
C LEU A 130 12.29 -9.97 -6.24
N VAL A 131 12.02 -11.27 -6.10
CA VAL A 131 11.58 -11.89 -4.86
C VAL A 131 12.64 -11.75 -3.76
N VAL A 132 13.92 -11.95 -4.10
CA VAL A 132 15.03 -11.78 -3.16
C VAL A 132 15.13 -10.31 -2.72
N VAL A 133 15.12 -9.37 -3.66
CA VAL A 133 15.16 -7.93 -3.34
C VAL A 133 13.96 -7.52 -2.50
N ALA A 134 12.75 -7.99 -2.83
CA ALA A 134 11.54 -7.74 -2.06
C ALA A 134 11.62 -8.33 -0.64
N GLY A 135 12.17 -9.53 -0.49
CA GLY A 135 12.42 -10.14 0.81
C GLY A 135 13.40 -9.33 1.66
N LEU A 136 14.49 -8.88 1.07
CA LEU A 136 15.46 -8.01 1.76
C LEU A 136 14.84 -6.66 2.13
N GLN A 137 14.06 -6.05 1.24
CA GLN A 137 13.31 -4.83 1.53
C GLN A 137 12.33 -5.04 2.68
N PHE A 138 11.67 -6.20 2.72
CA PHE A 138 10.75 -6.58 3.79
C PHE A 138 11.49 -6.76 5.13
N TRP A 139 12.67 -7.36 5.14
CA TRP A 139 13.51 -7.48 6.33
C TRP A 139 13.99 -6.11 6.85
N VAL A 140 14.22 -5.13 5.98
CA VAL A 140 14.66 -3.78 6.34
C VAL A 140 13.52 -2.93 6.93
N LEU A 141 12.27 -3.26 6.64
CA LEU A 141 11.09 -2.49 7.04
C LEU A 141 11.00 -2.18 8.55
N PRO A 142 11.23 -3.13 9.50
CA PRO A 142 11.15 -2.85 10.93
C PRO A 142 12.21 -1.85 11.42
N PHE A 143 13.37 -1.78 10.79
CA PHE A 143 14.41 -0.80 11.13
C PHE A 143 13.91 0.62 10.85
N LEU A 144 13.28 0.82 9.69
CA LEU A 144 12.70 2.12 9.33
C LEU A 144 11.52 2.49 10.22
N SER A 145 10.64 1.51 10.54
CA SER A 145 9.50 1.72 11.43
C SER A 145 9.94 2.08 12.85
N LEU A 146 11.04 1.48 13.33
CA LEU A 146 11.62 1.79 14.63
C LEU A 146 12.15 3.24 14.66
N LEU A 147 12.87 3.67 13.61
CA LEU A 147 13.35 5.05 13.49
C LEU A 147 12.19 6.06 13.41
N GLU A 148 11.10 5.72 12.71
CA GLU A 148 9.89 6.56 12.68
C GLU A 148 9.31 6.72 14.09
N GLY A 149 9.22 5.63 14.87
CA GLY A 149 8.80 5.66 16.26
C GLY A 149 9.73 6.46 17.15
N CYS A 150 11.04 6.42 16.89
CA CYS A 150 12.05 7.19 17.61
C CYS A 150 12.21 8.64 17.11
N ASN A 151 11.15 9.23 16.56
CA ASN A 151 11.07 10.64 16.12
C ASN A 151 12.07 11.03 15.01
N GLN A 152 12.64 10.06 14.28
CA GLN A 152 13.53 10.33 13.15
C GLN A 152 12.76 10.55 11.83
N VAL A 153 11.53 11.01 11.93
CA VAL A 153 10.55 11.15 10.84
C VAL A 153 11.08 12.06 9.71
N HIS A 154 11.73 13.19 10.07
CA HIS A 154 12.26 14.12 9.07
C HIS A 154 13.29 13.45 8.14
N THR A 155 14.24 12.74 8.72
CA THR A 155 15.30 12.04 7.97
C THR A 155 14.70 10.92 7.11
N ILE A 156 13.78 10.12 7.67
CA ILE A 156 13.13 9.02 6.93
C ILE A 156 12.35 9.57 5.73
N TYR A 157 11.54 10.62 5.88
CA TYR A 157 10.79 11.18 4.76
C TYR A 157 11.69 11.86 3.72
N ARG A 158 12.82 12.43 4.12
CA ARG A 158 13.85 12.90 3.20
C ARG A 158 14.41 11.76 2.35
N PHE A 159 14.76 10.63 2.98
CA PHE A 159 15.26 9.46 2.27
C PHE A 159 14.18 8.80 1.40
N ARG A 160 12.94 8.70 1.85
CA ARG A 160 11.82 8.22 1.01
C ARG A 160 11.62 9.07 -0.24
N PHE A 161 11.81 10.37 -0.14
CA PHE A 161 11.78 11.26 -1.30
C PHE A 161 12.93 10.95 -2.27
N ILE A 162 14.16 10.80 -1.77
CA ILE A 162 15.32 10.40 -2.58
C ILE A 162 15.09 9.02 -3.22
N GLN A 163 14.60 8.04 -2.46
CA GLN A 163 14.24 6.71 -2.98
C GLN A 163 13.23 6.81 -4.13
N GLY A 164 12.21 7.66 -4.00
CA GLY A 164 11.22 7.88 -5.05
C GLY A 164 11.86 8.39 -6.34
N ILE A 165 12.76 9.37 -6.26
CA ILE A 165 13.47 9.91 -7.41
C ILE A 165 14.38 8.86 -8.03
N VAL A 166 15.31 8.31 -7.25
CA VAL A 166 16.33 7.37 -7.74
C VAL A 166 15.69 6.08 -8.26
N GLY A 167 14.64 5.58 -7.58
CA GLY A 167 13.87 4.43 -8.04
C GLY A 167 13.18 4.68 -9.38
N SER A 168 12.54 5.84 -9.57
CA SER A 168 11.93 6.20 -10.86
C SER A 168 12.97 6.32 -11.97
N LEU A 169 14.10 6.97 -11.69
CA LEU A 169 15.18 7.09 -12.67
C LEU A 169 15.77 5.74 -13.05
N ALA A 170 15.93 4.81 -12.09
CA ALA A 170 16.40 3.46 -12.36
C ALA A 170 15.41 2.67 -13.23
N ILE A 171 14.10 2.79 -12.96
CA ILE A 171 13.05 2.21 -13.81
C ILE A 171 13.14 2.76 -15.23
N TRP A 172 13.21 4.08 -15.39
CA TRP A 172 13.28 4.72 -16.71
C TRP A 172 14.54 4.33 -17.46
N LEU A 173 15.70 4.33 -16.79
CA LEU A 173 16.95 3.90 -17.40
C LEU A 173 16.89 2.45 -17.89
N THR A 174 16.35 1.53 -17.09
CA THR A 174 16.20 0.12 -17.48
C THR A 174 15.23 -0.07 -18.65
N LEU A 175 14.19 0.77 -18.76
CA LEU A 175 13.28 0.78 -19.92
C LEU A 175 13.99 1.30 -21.17
N PHE A 176 14.74 2.42 -21.07
CA PHE A 176 15.50 2.97 -22.20
C PHE A 176 16.60 2.02 -22.72
N LEU A 177 17.15 1.18 -21.84
CA LEU A 177 18.16 0.19 -22.19
C LEU A 177 17.55 -1.17 -22.63
N ASP A 178 16.22 -1.23 -22.77
CA ASP A 178 15.47 -2.43 -23.18
C ASP A 178 15.70 -3.68 -22.30
N PHE A 179 15.92 -3.48 -21.00
CA PHE A 179 16.07 -4.58 -20.04
C PHE A 179 14.74 -5.19 -19.59
N GLY A 180 13.60 -4.75 -20.10
CA GLY A 180 12.29 -5.36 -19.88
C GLY A 180 11.91 -5.51 -18.40
N LEU A 181 11.70 -6.75 -17.96
CA LEU A 181 11.26 -7.07 -16.58
C LEU A 181 12.24 -6.66 -15.47
N TRP A 182 13.51 -6.40 -15.81
CA TRP A 182 14.50 -5.92 -14.84
C TRP A 182 14.17 -4.56 -14.26
N MET A 183 13.27 -3.79 -14.89
CA MET A 183 12.78 -2.53 -14.35
C MET A 183 12.17 -2.68 -12.95
N ALA A 184 11.46 -3.81 -12.69
CA ALA A 184 10.90 -4.09 -11.37
C ALA A 184 12.00 -4.30 -10.31
N VAL A 185 13.05 -5.05 -10.70
CA VAL A 185 14.22 -5.30 -9.84
C VAL A 185 14.99 -4.01 -9.58
N ALA A 186 15.20 -3.18 -10.60
CA ALA A 186 15.92 -1.92 -10.49
C ALA A 186 15.19 -0.94 -9.56
N GLY A 187 13.88 -0.77 -9.71
CA GLY A 187 13.09 0.13 -8.88
C GLY A 187 13.11 -0.25 -7.39
N LEU A 188 12.83 -1.52 -7.07
CA LEU A 188 12.89 -2.03 -5.70
C LEU A 188 14.33 -2.10 -5.16
N GLY A 189 15.29 -2.48 -5.99
CA GLY A 189 16.70 -2.59 -5.63
C GLY A 189 17.30 -1.25 -5.23
N MET A 190 17.00 -0.19 -5.96
CA MET A 190 17.43 1.17 -5.59
C MET A 190 16.78 1.63 -4.29
N GLY A 191 15.51 1.27 -4.07
CA GLY A 191 14.84 1.49 -2.79
C GLY A 191 15.55 0.79 -1.62
N LEU A 192 15.92 -0.48 -1.80
CA LEU A 192 16.69 -1.25 -0.84
C LEU A 192 18.08 -0.64 -0.60
N PHE A 193 18.79 -0.28 -1.66
CA PHE A 193 20.11 0.36 -1.56
C PHE A 193 20.06 1.64 -0.73
N CYS A 194 19.13 2.55 -1.02
CA CYS A 194 18.95 3.76 -0.24
C CYS A 194 18.62 3.47 1.24
N SER A 195 17.77 2.47 1.52
CA SER A 195 17.44 2.07 2.89
C SER A 195 18.66 1.54 3.63
N LEU A 196 19.44 0.66 3.01
CA LEU A 196 20.67 0.12 3.59
C LEU A 196 21.72 1.21 3.80
N TYR A 197 21.87 2.13 2.84
CA TYR A 197 22.76 3.27 2.98
C TYR A 197 22.38 4.13 4.20
N LEU A 198 21.09 4.45 4.35
CA LEU A 198 20.59 5.17 5.52
C LEU A 198 20.95 4.46 6.83
N LEU A 199 20.69 3.17 6.92
CA LEU A 199 20.87 2.38 8.14
C LEU A 199 22.35 2.19 8.50
N LEU A 200 23.18 1.86 7.51
CA LEU A 200 24.59 1.50 7.73
C LEU A 200 25.51 2.71 7.87
N VAL A 201 25.16 3.84 7.24
CA VAL A 201 25.99 5.04 7.27
C VAL A 201 25.51 6.03 8.34
N PHE A 202 24.21 6.37 8.35
CA PHE A 202 23.70 7.41 9.25
C PHE A 202 23.28 6.90 10.61
N TYR A 203 22.76 5.64 10.70
CA TYR A 203 22.19 5.09 11.94
C TYR A 203 22.94 3.87 12.46
N LYS A 204 24.21 3.68 12.05
CA LYS A 204 25.04 2.57 12.54
C LYS A 204 25.13 2.55 14.06
N ASN A 205 25.43 3.69 14.69
CA ASN A 205 25.59 3.82 16.14
C ASN A 205 24.26 3.60 16.88
N PHE A 206 23.15 4.09 16.29
CA PHE A 206 21.81 3.85 16.81
C PHE A 206 21.48 2.36 16.90
N PHE A 207 21.83 1.58 15.87
CA PHE A 207 21.49 0.16 15.82
C PHE A 207 22.50 -0.77 16.48
N GLN A 208 23.72 -0.32 16.76
CA GLN A 208 24.76 -1.13 17.40
C GLN A 208 24.29 -1.78 18.72
N PRO A 209 23.59 -1.09 19.66
CA PRO A 209 23.12 -1.69 20.92
C PRO A 209 22.13 -2.85 20.71
N PHE A 210 21.34 -2.83 19.65
CA PHE A 210 20.36 -3.90 19.37
C PHE A 210 21.02 -5.24 19.03
N PHE A 211 22.27 -5.25 18.59
CA PHE A 211 23.02 -6.47 18.28
C PHE A 211 23.96 -6.87 19.41
N THR A 212 24.43 -5.93 20.21
CA THR A 212 25.44 -6.18 21.28
C THR A 212 24.81 -6.44 22.64
N ILE A 213 23.75 -5.72 23.02
CA ILE A 213 23.13 -5.80 24.35
C ILE A 213 22.05 -6.89 24.34
N LYS A 214 22.07 -7.76 25.38
CA LYS A 214 21.01 -8.74 25.65
C LYS A 214 20.22 -8.25 26.89
N PRO A 215 19.05 -7.63 26.73
CA PRO A 215 18.26 -7.17 27.86
C PRO A 215 17.78 -8.37 28.69
N LYS A 216 17.89 -8.27 30.03
CA LYS A 216 17.40 -9.29 30.95
C LYS A 216 15.87 -9.22 31.09
N GLU A 217 15.33 -8.01 31.10
CA GLU A 217 13.90 -7.73 31.11
C GLU A 217 13.52 -7.12 29.74
N GLY A 218 12.43 -7.55 29.15
CA GLY A 218 12.01 -7.11 27.82
C GLY A 218 10.50 -7.06 27.67
N ILE A 219 10.05 -6.61 26.50
CA ILE A 219 8.65 -6.58 26.13
C ILE A 219 8.11 -8.01 26.02
N GLN A 220 7.00 -8.26 26.69
CA GLN A 220 6.27 -9.53 26.59
C GLN A 220 5.31 -9.48 25.38
N TRP A 221 5.75 -10.06 24.24
CA TRP A 221 5.02 -9.99 22.98
C TRP A 221 3.56 -10.45 23.08
N ARG A 222 3.31 -11.57 23.79
CA ARG A 222 1.97 -12.17 23.88
C ARG A 222 0.97 -11.29 24.64
N GLU A 223 1.45 -10.58 25.66
CA GLU A 223 0.61 -9.77 26.55
C GLU A 223 0.47 -8.32 26.07
N GLU A 224 1.58 -7.73 25.61
CA GLU A 224 1.63 -6.31 25.25
C GLU A 224 1.30 -6.06 23.76
N ILE A 225 1.86 -6.86 22.83
CA ILE A 225 1.82 -6.60 21.40
C ILE A 225 0.71 -7.36 20.68
N TRP A 226 0.56 -8.66 20.98
CA TRP A 226 -0.39 -9.54 20.27
C TRP A 226 -1.84 -9.06 20.25
N PRO A 227 -2.42 -8.49 21.34
CA PRO A 227 -3.81 -8.04 21.35
C PRO A 227 -4.13 -6.99 20.29
N MET A 228 -3.15 -6.18 19.92
CA MET A 228 -3.27 -5.18 18.85
C MET A 228 -2.89 -5.76 17.49
N GLN A 229 -1.82 -6.52 17.44
CA GLN A 229 -1.22 -7.01 16.20
C GLN A 229 -2.16 -7.88 15.36
N TRP A 230 -2.85 -8.85 15.97
CA TRP A 230 -3.72 -9.78 15.22
C TRP A 230 -4.85 -9.05 14.47
N ARG A 231 -5.37 -7.96 15.04
CA ARG A 231 -6.41 -7.13 14.40
C ARG A 231 -5.86 -6.42 13.17
N LEU A 232 -4.67 -5.84 13.29
CA LEU A 232 -3.98 -5.18 12.17
C LEU A 232 -3.56 -6.19 11.10
N ALA A 233 -3.13 -7.39 11.51
CA ALA A 233 -2.78 -8.48 10.63
C ALA A 233 -3.94 -8.89 9.73
N LEU A 234 -5.12 -9.12 10.30
CA LEU A 234 -6.33 -9.45 9.54
C LEU A 234 -6.68 -8.34 8.54
N GLY A 235 -6.68 -7.09 8.97
CA GLY A 235 -6.98 -5.95 8.09
C GLY A 235 -5.99 -5.82 6.93
N GLY A 236 -4.69 -5.96 7.21
CA GLY A 236 -3.63 -5.91 6.21
C GLY A 236 -3.73 -7.04 5.19
N SER A 237 -3.94 -8.28 5.65
CA SER A 237 -4.07 -9.44 4.78
C SER A 237 -5.28 -9.35 3.85
N LEU A 238 -6.41 -8.87 4.37
CA LEU A 238 -7.64 -8.71 3.59
C LEU A 238 -7.53 -7.64 2.51
N SER A 239 -6.64 -6.66 2.67
CA SER A 239 -6.40 -5.64 1.65
C SER A 239 -5.89 -6.23 0.32
N TYR A 240 -5.17 -7.35 0.37
CA TYR A 240 -4.73 -8.07 -0.84
C TYR A 240 -5.90 -8.45 -1.75
N PHE A 241 -6.97 -8.99 -1.17
CA PHE A 241 -8.17 -9.40 -1.93
C PHE A 241 -8.93 -8.21 -2.52
N VAL A 242 -8.70 -7.01 -2.03
CA VAL A 242 -9.34 -5.79 -2.55
C VAL A 242 -8.48 -5.10 -3.61
N VAL A 243 -7.15 -5.23 -3.53
CA VAL A 243 -6.21 -4.44 -4.33
C VAL A 243 -5.48 -5.28 -5.37
N SER A 244 -4.94 -6.43 -4.99
CA SER A 244 -3.92 -7.11 -5.79
C SER A 244 -4.40 -8.38 -6.49
N ILE A 245 -5.55 -8.94 -6.12
CA ILE A 245 -6.01 -10.25 -6.62
C ILE A 245 -6.42 -10.24 -8.11
N TYR A 246 -6.77 -9.09 -8.68
CA TYR A 246 -7.30 -8.97 -10.04
C TYR A 246 -6.31 -9.46 -11.10
N THR A 247 -5.08 -8.98 -11.00
CA THR A 247 -4.03 -9.29 -11.98
C THR A 247 -3.67 -10.78 -12.01
N PRO A 248 -3.43 -11.48 -10.87
CA PRO A 248 -3.20 -12.93 -10.89
C PRO A 248 -4.36 -13.74 -11.46
N ILE A 249 -5.61 -13.40 -11.14
CA ILE A 249 -6.78 -14.09 -11.68
C ILE A 249 -6.80 -13.95 -13.20
N LEU A 250 -6.69 -12.73 -13.71
CA LEU A 250 -6.73 -12.47 -15.15
C LEU A 250 -5.52 -13.08 -15.87
N PHE A 251 -4.33 -13.08 -15.24
CA PHE A 251 -3.14 -13.72 -15.79
C PHE A 251 -3.36 -15.21 -15.98
N HIS A 252 -3.89 -15.90 -14.97
CA HIS A 252 -4.08 -17.35 -15.02
C HIS A 252 -5.16 -17.79 -16.03
N TYR A 253 -6.30 -17.10 -16.07
CA TYR A 253 -7.46 -17.52 -16.87
C TYR A 253 -7.53 -16.88 -18.25
N HIS A 254 -6.94 -15.70 -18.45
CA HIS A 254 -7.08 -14.91 -19.68
C HIS A 254 -5.73 -14.42 -20.27
N GLY A 255 -4.63 -14.84 -19.66
CA GLY A 255 -3.28 -14.57 -20.16
C GLY A 255 -2.67 -13.23 -19.73
N PRO A 256 -1.39 -13.01 -20.06
CA PRO A 256 -0.61 -11.88 -19.59
C PRO A 256 -1.10 -10.53 -20.14
N VAL A 257 -1.58 -10.45 -21.37
CA VAL A 257 -2.04 -9.19 -21.97
C VAL A 257 -3.19 -8.59 -21.17
N VAL A 258 -4.22 -9.39 -20.85
CA VAL A 258 -5.39 -8.92 -20.08
C VAL A 258 -4.99 -8.55 -18.66
N ALA A 259 -4.08 -9.30 -18.06
CA ALA A 259 -3.51 -8.96 -16.74
C ALA A 259 -2.74 -7.65 -16.77
N GLY A 260 -1.98 -7.40 -17.83
CA GLY A 260 -1.24 -6.15 -18.05
C GLY A 260 -2.16 -4.95 -18.20
N GLN A 261 -3.22 -5.09 -18.98
CA GLN A 261 -4.26 -4.06 -19.15
C GLN A 261 -4.92 -3.73 -17.80
N MET A 262 -5.26 -4.74 -17.01
CA MET A 262 -5.84 -4.56 -15.67
C MET A 262 -4.87 -3.85 -14.72
N GLY A 263 -3.60 -4.25 -14.71
CA GLY A 263 -2.57 -3.65 -13.86
C GLY A 263 -2.35 -2.17 -14.17
N MET A 264 -2.25 -1.80 -15.44
CA MET A 264 -2.12 -0.40 -15.86
C MET A 264 -3.38 0.41 -15.52
N THR A 265 -4.56 -0.14 -15.76
CA THR A 265 -5.83 0.48 -15.38
C THR A 265 -5.90 0.71 -13.88
N TRP A 266 -5.50 -0.29 -13.07
CA TRP A 266 -5.45 -0.16 -11.62
C TRP A 266 -4.56 1.00 -11.17
N GLN A 267 -3.38 1.15 -11.75
CA GLN A 267 -2.46 2.25 -11.41
C GLN A 267 -3.06 3.62 -11.72
N LEU A 268 -3.66 3.80 -12.90
CA LEU A 268 -4.31 5.06 -13.28
C LEU A 268 -5.45 5.42 -12.34
N VAL A 269 -6.33 4.47 -12.08
CA VAL A 269 -7.52 4.68 -11.24
C VAL A 269 -7.14 4.89 -9.77
N SER A 270 -6.12 4.19 -9.29
CA SER A 270 -5.58 4.37 -7.92
C SER A 270 -4.90 5.73 -7.74
N ALA A 271 -4.21 6.23 -8.75
CA ALA A 271 -3.63 7.58 -8.73
C ALA A 271 -4.72 8.65 -8.60
N LEU A 272 -5.81 8.52 -9.38
CA LEU A 272 -6.97 9.42 -9.28
C LEU A 272 -7.61 9.37 -7.89
N GLY A 273 -7.83 8.17 -7.33
CA GLY A 273 -8.36 7.99 -5.97
C GLY A 273 -7.48 8.64 -4.90
N SER A 274 -6.16 8.50 -5.04
CA SER A 274 -5.17 9.11 -4.15
C SER A 274 -5.18 10.64 -4.20
N LEU A 275 -5.34 11.22 -5.40
CA LEU A 275 -5.51 12.67 -5.60
C LEU A 275 -6.78 13.19 -4.93
N ALA A 276 -7.91 12.53 -5.15
CA ALA A 276 -9.18 12.92 -4.54
C ALA A 276 -9.14 12.80 -3.01
N MET A 277 -8.48 11.74 -2.48
CA MET A 277 -8.34 11.54 -1.03
C MET A 277 -7.37 12.53 -0.38
N ALA A 278 -6.39 13.06 -1.10
CA ALA A 278 -5.45 14.04 -0.58
C ALA A 278 -6.18 15.29 -0.03
N TRP A 279 -7.29 15.68 -0.66
CA TRP A 279 -8.12 16.79 -0.19
C TRP A 279 -8.69 16.53 1.22
N VAL A 280 -9.22 15.36 1.47
CA VAL A 280 -9.77 14.97 2.78
C VAL A 280 -8.65 14.75 3.80
N ALA A 281 -7.57 14.07 3.41
CA ALA A 281 -6.45 13.74 4.29
C ALA A 281 -5.79 14.98 4.91
N THR A 282 -5.69 16.09 4.17
CA THR A 282 -5.16 17.36 4.69
C THR A 282 -6.07 18.00 5.75
N LYS A 283 -7.33 17.58 5.84
CA LYS A 283 -8.33 18.13 6.79
C LYS A 283 -8.52 17.26 8.03
N VAL A 284 -7.97 16.04 8.06
CA VAL A 284 -8.09 15.12 9.20
C VAL A 284 -7.64 15.73 10.54
N PRO A 285 -6.54 16.53 10.63
CA PRO A 285 -6.18 17.18 11.88
C PRO A 285 -7.29 18.09 12.43
N ARG A 286 -8.01 18.82 11.55
CA ARG A 286 -9.14 19.67 11.97
C ARG A 286 -10.32 18.83 12.46
N PHE A 287 -10.56 17.63 11.90
CA PHE A 287 -11.56 16.71 12.46
C PHE A 287 -11.22 16.39 13.92
N GLY A 288 -9.96 16.05 14.21
CA GLY A 288 -9.51 15.77 15.58
C GLY A 288 -9.71 16.94 16.55
N ILE A 289 -9.45 18.18 16.10
CA ILE A 289 -9.67 19.39 16.90
C ILE A 289 -11.17 19.57 17.22
N LEU A 290 -12.04 19.46 16.20
CA LEU A 290 -13.49 19.63 16.37
C LEU A 290 -14.09 18.54 17.28
N ILE A 291 -13.58 17.31 17.19
CA ILE A 291 -13.94 16.19 18.08
C ILE A 291 -13.53 16.53 19.54
N ALA A 292 -12.30 16.99 19.76
CA ALA A 292 -11.81 17.34 21.08
C ALA A 292 -12.62 18.51 21.70
N GLN A 293 -13.11 19.43 20.86
CA GLN A 293 -13.97 20.55 21.25
C GLN A 293 -15.45 20.16 21.40
N LYS A 294 -15.80 18.90 21.12
CA LYS A 294 -17.20 18.39 21.08
C LYS A 294 -18.12 19.19 20.13
N ASN A 295 -17.56 19.87 19.13
CA ASN A 295 -18.31 20.65 18.15
C ASN A 295 -18.73 19.78 16.95
N TYR A 296 -19.63 18.84 17.19
CA TYR A 296 -20.05 17.85 16.20
C TYR A 296 -20.85 18.46 15.05
N ALA A 297 -21.59 19.55 15.28
CA ALA A 297 -22.32 20.20 14.22
C ALA A 297 -21.39 20.82 13.16
N GLU A 298 -20.30 21.46 13.59
CA GLU A 298 -19.28 21.99 12.68
C GLU A 298 -18.47 20.86 12.05
N LEU A 299 -18.13 19.81 12.81
CA LEU A 299 -17.45 18.61 12.31
C LEU A 299 -18.20 18.00 11.12
N ASP A 300 -19.51 17.80 11.28
CA ASP A 300 -20.35 17.22 10.23
C ASP A 300 -20.43 18.11 8.98
N ARG A 301 -20.66 19.40 9.17
CA ARG A 301 -20.69 20.37 8.06
C ARG A 301 -19.35 20.38 7.32
N PHE A 302 -18.25 20.39 8.07
CA PHE A 302 -16.91 20.39 7.51
C PHE A 302 -16.59 19.07 6.79
N PHE A 303 -17.00 17.93 7.34
CA PHE A 303 -16.87 16.61 6.72
C PHE A 303 -17.64 16.53 5.41
N PHE A 304 -18.95 16.85 5.40
CA PHE A 304 -19.76 16.74 4.19
C PHE A 304 -19.27 17.68 3.08
N ARG A 305 -18.86 18.90 3.42
CA ARG A 305 -18.28 19.84 2.46
C ARG A 305 -17.00 19.28 1.81
N ASN A 306 -16.04 18.79 2.60
CA ASN A 306 -14.77 18.31 2.08
C ASN A 306 -14.92 16.97 1.36
N SER A 307 -15.79 16.09 1.85
CA SER A 307 -16.13 14.82 1.14
C SER A 307 -16.84 15.10 -0.19
N GLY A 308 -17.73 16.09 -0.23
CA GLY A 308 -18.39 16.52 -1.47
C GLY A 308 -17.39 17.03 -2.51
N ILE A 309 -16.42 17.86 -2.11
CA ILE A 309 -15.34 18.30 -3.01
C ILE A 309 -14.51 17.10 -3.50
N SER A 310 -14.12 16.19 -2.61
CA SER A 310 -13.38 14.99 -2.97
C SER A 310 -14.16 14.10 -3.94
N MET A 311 -15.46 13.94 -3.72
CA MET A 311 -16.37 13.23 -4.66
C MET A 311 -16.46 13.95 -6.01
N GLY A 312 -16.53 15.26 -6.03
CA GLY A 312 -16.51 16.06 -7.27
C GLY A 312 -15.21 15.86 -8.05
N VAL A 313 -14.07 15.90 -7.36
CA VAL A 313 -12.74 15.70 -7.98
C VAL A 313 -12.62 14.30 -8.58
N ILE A 314 -12.98 13.25 -7.83
CA ILE A 314 -12.88 11.88 -8.36
C ILE A 314 -13.87 11.63 -9.50
N SER A 315 -15.10 12.17 -9.41
CA SER A 315 -16.11 11.99 -10.46
C SER A 315 -15.71 12.70 -11.76
N LEU A 316 -15.24 13.95 -11.67
CA LEU A 316 -14.72 14.68 -12.82
C LEU A 316 -13.52 13.97 -13.44
N GLY A 317 -12.55 13.58 -12.63
CA GLY A 317 -11.37 12.84 -13.08
C GLY A 317 -11.74 11.48 -13.69
N ALA A 318 -12.74 10.78 -13.14
CA ALA A 318 -13.25 9.53 -13.68
C ALA A 318 -13.86 9.71 -15.08
N VAL A 319 -14.68 10.75 -15.27
CA VAL A 319 -15.26 11.07 -16.59
C VAL A 319 -14.16 11.42 -17.59
N LEU A 320 -13.19 12.26 -17.20
CA LEU A 320 -12.08 12.66 -18.08
C LEU A 320 -11.22 11.45 -18.47
N LEU A 321 -10.88 10.58 -17.52
CA LEU A 321 -10.11 9.36 -17.81
C LEU A 321 -10.90 8.39 -18.69
N TRP A 322 -12.20 8.23 -18.45
CA TRP A 322 -13.04 7.37 -19.28
C TRP A 322 -13.14 7.91 -20.71
N LEU A 323 -13.35 9.22 -20.88
CA LEU A 323 -13.37 9.87 -22.19
C LEU A 323 -12.02 9.74 -22.90
N LEU A 324 -10.90 9.85 -22.19
CA LEU A 324 -9.57 9.61 -22.73
C LEU A 324 -9.44 8.18 -23.27
N VAL A 325 -9.82 7.17 -22.46
CA VAL A 325 -9.76 5.77 -22.87
C VAL A 325 -10.70 5.50 -24.05
N TYR A 326 -11.89 6.07 -24.02
CA TYR A 326 -12.85 5.97 -25.12
C TYR A 326 -12.29 6.58 -26.42
N GLY A 327 -11.70 7.78 -26.35
CA GLY A 327 -11.06 8.43 -27.48
C GLY A 327 -9.88 7.65 -28.03
N LEU A 328 -8.99 7.14 -27.16
CA LEU A 328 -7.87 6.29 -27.58
C LEU A 328 -8.35 5.04 -28.32
N ASN A 329 -9.44 4.42 -27.86
CA ASN A 329 -10.03 3.27 -28.55
C ASN A 329 -10.70 3.66 -29.87
N TYR A 330 -11.41 4.80 -29.90
CA TYR A 330 -12.09 5.28 -31.11
C TYR A 330 -11.11 5.62 -32.25
N PHE A 331 -9.94 6.20 -31.89
CA PHE A 331 -8.89 6.53 -32.86
C PHE A 331 -7.87 5.39 -33.05
N GLU A 332 -8.14 4.19 -32.54
CA GLU A 332 -7.27 3.01 -32.63
C GLU A 332 -5.82 3.27 -32.22
N HIS A 333 -5.63 4.17 -31.24
CA HIS A 333 -4.30 4.55 -30.79
C HIS A 333 -3.60 3.38 -30.06
N PRO A 334 -2.29 3.12 -30.28
CA PRO A 334 -1.58 1.99 -29.66
C PRO A 334 -1.67 1.91 -28.13
N LEU A 335 -1.79 3.04 -27.45
CA LEU A 335 -2.02 3.08 -26.00
C LEU A 335 -3.35 2.46 -25.57
N ALA A 336 -4.35 2.38 -26.43
CA ALA A 336 -5.62 1.74 -26.11
C ALA A 336 -5.44 0.25 -25.79
N GLN A 337 -4.50 -0.42 -26.45
CA GLN A 337 -4.20 -1.84 -26.21
C GLN A 337 -3.49 -2.12 -24.88
N ARG A 338 -3.01 -1.08 -24.20
CA ARG A 338 -2.26 -1.17 -22.95
C ARG A 338 -3.13 -1.16 -21.69
N MET A 339 -4.37 -0.76 -21.80
CA MET A 339 -5.34 -0.66 -20.71
C MET A 339 -6.66 -1.33 -21.08
N LEU A 340 -7.54 -1.49 -20.11
CA LEU A 340 -8.85 -2.09 -20.35
C LEU A 340 -9.64 -1.29 -21.37
N SER A 341 -10.44 -1.99 -22.18
CA SER A 341 -11.39 -1.37 -23.12
C SER A 341 -12.43 -0.50 -22.39
N PRO A 342 -13.12 0.43 -23.06
CA PRO A 342 -13.97 1.44 -22.41
C PRO A 342 -15.03 0.89 -21.45
N LEU A 343 -15.63 -0.27 -21.76
CA LEU A 343 -16.68 -0.83 -20.93
C LEU A 343 -16.13 -1.35 -19.57
N PRO A 344 -15.19 -2.33 -19.50
CA PRO A 344 -14.64 -2.76 -18.23
C PRO A 344 -13.88 -1.64 -17.49
N PHE A 345 -13.25 -0.70 -18.20
CA PHE A 345 -12.66 0.49 -17.58
C PHE A 345 -13.73 1.35 -16.91
N GLY A 346 -14.87 1.60 -17.54
CA GLY A 346 -16.00 2.36 -17.01
C GLY A 346 -16.59 1.72 -15.75
N LEU A 347 -16.79 0.38 -15.77
CA LEU A 347 -17.28 -0.37 -14.61
C LEU A 347 -16.29 -0.27 -13.43
N PHE A 348 -15.00 -0.40 -13.73
CA PHE A 348 -13.96 -0.37 -12.71
C PHE A 348 -13.80 1.01 -12.08
N ILE A 349 -13.77 2.07 -12.87
CA ILE A 349 -13.66 3.43 -12.34
C ILE A 349 -14.92 3.86 -11.58
N ALA A 350 -16.12 3.43 -12.01
CA ALA A 350 -17.36 3.66 -11.27
C ALA A 350 -17.31 3.02 -9.87
N GLY A 351 -16.79 1.79 -9.76
CA GLY A 351 -16.55 1.14 -8.46
C GLY A 351 -15.57 1.92 -7.58
N THR A 352 -14.56 2.57 -8.17
CA THR A 352 -13.60 3.40 -7.44
C THR A 352 -14.21 4.71 -6.96
N VAL A 353 -15.06 5.34 -7.77
CA VAL A 353 -15.85 6.52 -7.34
C VAL A 353 -16.72 6.17 -6.12
N LEU A 354 -17.41 5.03 -6.15
CA LEU A 354 -18.16 4.55 -4.98
C LEU A 354 -17.24 4.26 -3.78
N GLY A 355 -16.05 3.71 -4.03
CA GLY A 355 -15.03 3.46 -3.01
C GLY A 355 -14.57 4.72 -2.28
N GLN A 356 -14.61 5.89 -2.92
CA GLN A 356 -14.25 7.17 -2.30
C GLN A 356 -15.16 7.52 -1.12
N ILE A 357 -16.44 7.15 -1.17
CA ILE A 357 -17.38 7.33 -0.05
C ILE A 357 -16.85 6.61 1.18
N THR A 358 -16.47 5.34 1.03
CA THR A 358 -15.97 4.53 2.15
C THR A 358 -14.65 5.05 2.71
N GLN A 359 -13.78 5.59 1.86
CA GLN A 359 -12.52 6.20 2.29
C GLN A 359 -12.75 7.48 3.11
N CYS A 360 -13.67 8.36 2.68
CA CYS A 360 -14.04 9.55 3.44
C CYS A 360 -14.64 9.19 4.80
N GLN A 361 -15.58 8.24 4.84
CA GLN A 361 -16.21 7.75 6.08
C GLN A 361 -15.17 7.13 7.03
N ALA A 362 -14.22 6.38 6.49
CA ALA A 362 -13.13 5.80 7.27
C ALA A 362 -12.21 6.88 7.87
N ALA A 363 -11.88 7.93 7.13
CA ALA A 363 -11.10 9.05 7.64
C ALA A 363 -11.81 9.78 8.80
N TYR A 364 -13.13 9.97 8.70
CA TYR A 364 -13.93 10.55 9.76
C TYR A 364 -13.90 9.72 11.05
N LEU A 365 -14.17 8.41 10.96
CA LEU A 365 -14.21 7.54 12.14
C LEU A 365 -12.84 7.37 12.79
N ARG A 366 -11.77 7.25 12.01
CA ARG A 366 -10.40 7.15 12.53
C ARG A 366 -9.94 8.42 13.24
N ALA A 367 -10.50 9.59 12.90
CA ALA A 367 -10.21 10.82 13.62
C ALA A 367 -10.67 10.78 15.09
N HIS A 368 -11.65 9.92 15.44
CA HIS A 368 -12.06 9.65 16.84
C HIS A 368 -11.11 8.67 17.56
N LYS A 369 -9.96 8.34 16.99
CA LYS A 369 -8.99 7.36 17.55
C LYS A 369 -9.59 5.95 17.80
N LYS A 370 -10.61 5.57 17.03
CA LYS A 370 -11.32 4.28 17.13
C LYS A 370 -11.27 3.59 15.75
N GLU A 371 -11.16 2.26 15.75
CA GLU A 371 -11.06 1.44 14.51
C GLU A 371 -12.20 0.42 14.45
N PRO A 372 -13.41 0.80 14.00
CA PRO A 372 -14.57 -0.10 13.97
C PRO A 372 -14.64 -0.98 12.71
N PHE A 373 -13.58 -0.96 11.86
CA PHE A 373 -13.65 -1.51 10.50
C PHE A 373 -13.23 -2.98 10.36
N LEU A 374 -12.96 -3.71 11.45
CA LEU A 374 -12.53 -5.11 11.36
C LEU A 374 -13.57 -5.98 10.61
N VAL A 375 -14.84 -5.88 11.01
CA VAL A 375 -15.94 -6.63 10.36
C VAL A 375 -16.12 -6.18 8.92
N TYR A 376 -16.06 -4.87 8.66
CA TYR A 376 -16.11 -4.33 7.31
C TYR A 376 -14.98 -4.90 6.43
N GLY A 377 -13.74 -4.91 6.94
CA GLY A 377 -12.59 -5.44 6.22
C GLY A 377 -12.75 -6.92 5.87
N LEU A 378 -13.22 -7.73 6.82
CA LEU A 378 -13.51 -9.16 6.62
C LEU A 378 -14.55 -9.36 5.51
N VAL A 379 -15.74 -8.78 5.68
CA VAL A 379 -16.84 -8.95 4.73
C VAL A 379 -16.47 -8.42 3.34
N HIS A 380 -15.91 -7.22 3.27
CA HIS A 380 -15.52 -6.61 2.00
C HIS A 380 -14.39 -7.38 1.30
N GLY A 381 -13.31 -7.76 2.04
CA GLY A 381 -12.17 -8.48 1.47
C GLY A 381 -12.57 -9.84 0.92
N PHE A 382 -13.27 -10.66 1.71
CA PHE A 382 -13.72 -11.98 1.26
C PHE A 382 -14.74 -11.90 0.12
N SER A 383 -15.74 -11.02 0.22
CA SER A 383 -16.73 -10.85 -0.85
C SER A 383 -16.05 -10.41 -2.15
N ASN A 384 -15.10 -9.47 -2.09
CA ASN A 384 -14.39 -9.01 -3.26
C ASN A 384 -13.54 -10.15 -3.87
N GLY A 385 -12.77 -10.86 -3.04
CA GLY A 385 -11.95 -11.98 -3.50
C GLY A 385 -12.78 -13.05 -4.21
N ILE A 386 -13.89 -13.48 -3.61
CA ILE A 386 -14.76 -14.53 -4.16
C ILE A 386 -15.45 -14.05 -5.46
N VAL A 387 -16.08 -12.87 -5.42
CA VAL A 387 -16.85 -12.37 -6.57
C VAL A 387 -15.93 -12.07 -7.77
N VAL A 388 -14.79 -11.43 -7.52
CA VAL A 388 -13.81 -11.14 -8.57
C VAL A 388 -13.18 -12.41 -9.12
N TRP A 389 -12.87 -13.39 -8.27
CA TRP A 389 -12.40 -14.70 -8.73
C TRP A 389 -13.44 -15.39 -9.61
N PHE A 390 -14.69 -15.49 -9.16
CA PHE A 390 -15.75 -16.19 -9.88
C PHE A 390 -16.11 -15.51 -11.21
N LEU A 391 -16.31 -14.18 -11.22
CA LEU A 391 -16.67 -13.44 -12.42
C LEU A 391 -15.46 -13.20 -13.32
N GLY A 392 -14.29 -12.90 -12.74
CA GLY A 392 -13.08 -12.66 -13.49
C GLY A 392 -12.55 -13.91 -14.19
N SER A 393 -12.63 -15.08 -13.58
CA SER A 393 -12.22 -16.33 -14.21
C SER A 393 -13.11 -16.72 -15.42
N ARG A 394 -14.40 -16.39 -15.37
CA ARG A 394 -15.37 -16.76 -16.43
C ARG A 394 -15.50 -15.70 -17.52
N TYR A 395 -15.51 -14.43 -17.14
CA TYR A 395 -15.84 -13.30 -18.04
C TYR A 395 -14.68 -12.32 -18.24
N GLY A 396 -13.48 -12.68 -17.78
CA GLY A 396 -12.28 -11.88 -17.97
C GLY A 396 -12.36 -10.50 -17.31
N ALA A 397 -11.80 -9.50 -17.99
CA ALA A 397 -11.75 -8.14 -17.51
C ALA A 397 -13.12 -7.52 -17.21
N ILE A 398 -14.14 -7.83 -18.03
CA ILE A 398 -15.52 -7.37 -17.80
C ILE A 398 -16.05 -7.96 -16.50
N GLY A 399 -15.87 -9.27 -16.29
CA GLY A 399 -16.29 -9.95 -15.07
C GLY A 399 -15.60 -9.43 -13.82
N ALA A 400 -14.28 -9.22 -13.88
CA ALA A 400 -13.50 -8.67 -12.77
C ALA A 400 -13.94 -7.25 -12.42
N SER A 401 -14.16 -6.39 -13.43
CA SER A 401 -14.59 -5.00 -13.25
C SER A 401 -16.03 -4.90 -12.74
N ALA A 402 -16.94 -5.72 -13.30
CA ALA A 402 -18.33 -5.81 -12.84
C ALA A 402 -18.39 -6.34 -11.40
N GLY A 403 -17.61 -7.38 -11.07
CA GLY A 403 -17.50 -7.92 -9.72
C GLY A 403 -17.04 -6.87 -8.70
N TYR A 404 -16.03 -6.08 -9.06
CA TYR A 404 -15.58 -4.96 -8.24
C TYR A 404 -16.69 -3.94 -8.00
N LEU A 405 -17.37 -3.50 -9.04
CA LEU A 405 -18.49 -2.55 -8.95
C LEU A 405 -19.63 -3.11 -8.08
N LEU A 406 -20.04 -4.37 -8.29
CA LEU A 406 -21.09 -5.05 -7.52
C LEU A 406 -20.72 -5.10 -6.03
N VAL A 407 -19.52 -5.52 -5.68
CA VAL A 407 -19.09 -5.56 -4.27
C VAL A 407 -19.01 -4.16 -3.66
N LYS A 408 -18.53 -3.17 -4.41
CA LYS A 408 -18.51 -1.78 -3.94
C LYS A 408 -19.91 -1.24 -3.67
N SER A 409 -20.85 -1.46 -4.60
CA SER A 409 -22.21 -0.92 -4.51
C SER A 409 -23.08 -1.65 -3.48
N LEU A 410 -23.03 -3.00 -3.44
CA LEU A 410 -23.96 -3.80 -2.64
C LEU A 410 -23.41 -4.20 -1.26
N VAL A 411 -22.09 -4.22 -1.08
CA VAL A 411 -21.47 -4.66 0.17
C VAL A 411 -20.69 -3.53 0.82
N ALA A 412 -19.70 -2.97 0.14
CA ALA A 412 -18.75 -2.06 0.77
C ALA A 412 -19.40 -0.73 1.21
N VAL A 413 -20.10 -0.04 0.30
CA VAL A 413 -20.74 1.25 0.60
C VAL A 413 -21.85 1.11 1.63
N PRO A 414 -22.81 0.15 1.51
CA PRO A 414 -23.88 0.00 2.50
C PRO A 414 -23.34 -0.34 3.89
N LEU A 415 -22.43 -1.32 3.98
CA LEU A 415 -21.90 -1.76 5.28
C LEU A 415 -21.05 -0.67 5.95
N CYS A 416 -20.18 0.00 5.21
CA CYS A 416 -19.37 1.11 5.73
C CYS A 416 -20.25 2.27 6.20
N SER A 417 -21.26 2.63 5.40
CA SER A 417 -22.21 3.70 5.75
C SER A 417 -23.06 3.35 6.97
N TYR A 418 -23.49 2.09 7.10
CA TYR A 418 -24.18 1.62 8.30
C TYR A 418 -23.31 1.76 9.55
N ILE A 419 -22.06 1.28 9.49
CA ILE A 419 -21.10 1.41 10.61
C ILE A 419 -20.84 2.87 10.93
N TRP A 420 -20.64 3.72 9.91
CA TRP A 420 -20.41 5.15 10.07
C TRP A 420 -21.59 5.85 10.77
N ILE A 421 -22.82 5.60 10.32
CA ILE A 421 -24.05 6.19 10.94
C ILE A 421 -24.19 5.74 12.40
N LYS A 422 -24.00 4.42 12.65
CA LYS A 422 -24.13 3.85 14.00
C LYS A 422 -23.08 4.41 14.95
N CYS A 423 -21.81 4.43 14.54
CA CYS A 423 -20.70 4.95 15.36
C CYS A 423 -20.86 6.45 15.60
N ARG A 424 -21.19 7.22 14.57
CA ARG A 424 -21.40 8.66 14.67
C ARG A 424 -22.50 8.98 15.68
N LYS A 425 -23.68 8.34 15.55
CA LYS A 425 -24.79 8.55 16.49
C LYS A 425 -24.40 8.23 17.94
N LYS A 426 -23.75 7.07 18.14
CA LYS A 426 -23.34 6.64 19.47
C LYS A 426 -22.29 7.58 20.08
N TRP A 427 -21.23 7.89 19.35
CA TRP A 427 -20.11 8.68 19.90
C TRP A 427 -20.50 10.15 20.14
N HIS A 428 -21.41 10.71 19.34
CA HIS A 428 -21.91 12.05 19.60
C HIS A 428 -22.88 12.10 20.80
N ALA A 429 -23.61 11.00 21.09
CA ALA A 429 -24.47 10.93 22.25
C ALA A 429 -23.71 10.66 23.56
N ASP A 430 -22.77 9.71 23.56
CA ASP A 430 -21.99 9.31 24.75
C ASP A 430 -21.05 10.42 25.28
N GLU A 431 -20.76 11.44 24.50
CA GLU A 431 -19.86 12.54 24.88
C GLU A 431 -20.60 13.84 25.25
N VAL A 432 -21.94 13.82 25.26
CA VAL A 432 -22.78 14.95 25.68
C VAL A 432 -23.04 14.92 27.21
N TYR A 433 -22.76 13.77 27.85
CA TYR A 433 -22.80 13.60 29.31
C TYR A 433 -21.37 13.41 29.82
#